data_d1a5932c0115374c815be6c8e6240f0b
#
_entry.id   d1a5932c0115374c815be6c8e6240f0b
#
_cell.length_a   1.000
_cell.length_b   1.000
_cell.length_c   1.000
_cell.angle_alpha   90.00
_cell.angle_beta   90.00
_cell.angle_gamma   90.00
#
_symmetry.space_group_name_H-M   'P 1'
#
loop_
_entity.id
_entity.type
_entity.pdbx_description
1 polymer ?
#
loop_
_entity_poly.entity_id
_entity_poly.type
_entity_poly.pdbx_seq_one_letter_code
_entity_poly.pdbx_strand_id
1 'polypeptide(L)'
;MKRLFFALFATLLLSACGAEPIWAPDEAVADARYEHVGPTSVTLYTVLSTRSGAGAHAGLLINGSERVLFDPAGTWRHPKLPERNDVHFGITPKMVDFYIDYHARETYDVVEQTIMVSPEVADLIMARAKAYGAVPKANCTIAISRVLEGVPGFESLPMTWFPKRMMEGFADLPGVQTRRITDDDADENHGVLLVQAGDARLR
;
A
#
# COMPACT_ATOMS: atom_id res chain seq x y z
N MET A 1 -33.37 28.42 -15.06
CA MET A 1 -32.62 28.39 -13.79
C MET A 1 -32.55 27.00 -13.17
N LYS A 2 -33.63 26.24 -12.99
CA LYS A 2 -33.60 24.88 -12.37
C LYS A 2 -32.68 23.87 -13.10
N ARG A 3 -32.57 23.92 -14.44
CA ARG A 3 -31.70 23.00 -15.23
C ARG A 3 -30.20 23.31 -15.06
N LEU A 4 -29.81 24.59 -14.86
CA LEU A 4 -28.42 24.96 -14.59
C LEU A 4 -27.97 24.52 -13.19
N PHE A 5 -28.86 24.60 -12.19
CA PHE A 5 -28.56 24.11 -10.83
C PHE A 5 -28.36 22.61 -10.78
N PHE A 6 -29.13 21.83 -11.57
CA PHE A 6 -28.96 20.38 -11.63
C PHE A 6 -27.64 19.97 -12.33
N ALA A 7 -27.25 20.69 -13.37
CA ALA A 7 -25.97 20.43 -14.05
C ALA A 7 -24.76 20.76 -13.16
N LEU A 8 -24.83 21.87 -12.40
CA LEU A 8 -23.76 22.27 -11.49
C LEU A 8 -23.64 21.29 -10.30
N PHE A 9 -24.77 20.77 -9.80
CA PHE A 9 -24.78 19.78 -8.71
C PHE A 9 -24.26 18.41 -9.18
N ALA A 10 -24.55 18.01 -10.42
CA ALA A 10 -24.04 16.76 -11.01
C ALA A 10 -22.51 16.80 -11.23
N THR A 11 -21.92 17.96 -11.58
CA THR A 11 -20.47 18.12 -11.73
C THR A 11 -19.73 18.09 -10.39
N LEU A 12 -20.33 18.56 -9.30
CA LEU A 12 -19.77 18.49 -7.94
C LEU A 12 -19.74 17.04 -7.40
N LEU A 13 -20.67 16.18 -7.80
CA LEU A 13 -20.68 14.79 -7.37
C LEU A 13 -19.64 13.92 -8.09
N LEU A 14 -19.17 14.32 -9.27
CA LEU A 14 -18.12 13.63 -10.02
C LEU A 14 -16.71 13.86 -9.48
N SER A 15 -16.48 14.91 -8.69
CA SER A 15 -15.16 15.19 -8.09
C SER A 15 -14.86 14.36 -6.85
N ALA A 16 -15.85 13.70 -6.23
CA ALA A 16 -15.71 12.98 -4.96
C ALA A 16 -15.03 11.60 -5.10
N CYS A 17 -14.84 11.08 -6.32
CA CYS A 17 -14.20 9.79 -6.59
C CYS A 17 -12.84 9.92 -7.30
N GLY A 18 -12.26 11.12 -7.34
CA GLY A 18 -10.94 11.34 -7.93
C GLY A 18 -9.80 10.78 -7.09
N ALA A 19 -8.67 10.49 -7.72
CA ALA A 19 -7.41 10.26 -7.04
C ALA A 19 -6.93 11.57 -6.38
N GLU A 20 -6.28 11.47 -5.23
CA GLU A 20 -5.68 12.61 -4.52
C GLU A 20 -4.17 12.67 -4.82
N PRO A 21 -3.71 13.43 -5.83
CA PRO A 21 -2.30 13.46 -6.16
C PRO A 21 -1.52 14.18 -5.05
N ILE A 22 -0.52 13.49 -4.51
CA ILE A 22 0.44 14.03 -3.54
C ILE A 22 1.81 14.01 -4.22
N TRP A 23 2.64 15.04 -4.00
CA TRP A 23 3.98 15.08 -4.57
C TRP A 23 4.97 15.73 -3.63
N ALA A 24 5.70 14.92 -2.86
CA ALA A 24 6.77 15.37 -1.99
C ALA A 24 7.95 15.95 -2.83
N PRO A 25 8.65 16.99 -2.33
CA PRO A 25 9.85 17.54 -2.96
C PRO A 25 10.98 16.49 -3.14
N ASP A 26 11.82 16.68 -4.17
CA ASP A 26 12.94 15.76 -4.44
C ASP A 26 13.90 15.63 -3.25
N GLU A 27 14.21 16.73 -2.58
CA GLU A 27 15.07 16.77 -1.41
C GLU A 27 14.51 15.91 -0.27
N ALA A 28 13.21 16.04 0.03
CA ALA A 28 12.55 15.25 1.08
C ALA A 28 12.59 13.75 0.79
N VAL A 29 12.41 13.35 -0.48
CA VAL A 29 12.49 11.95 -0.91
C VAL A 29 13.92 11.43 -0.79
N ALA A 30 14.92 12.24 -1.21
CA ALA A 30 16.33 11.87 -1.11
C ALA A 30 16.78 11.71 0.35
N ASP A 31 16.38 12.64 1.23
CA ASP A 31 16.73 12.61 2.66
C ASP A 31 16.09 11.43 3.40
N ALA A 32 14.89 11.02 2.97
CA ALA A 32 14.18 9.89 3.57
C ALA A 32 14.66 8.54 3.05
N ARG A 33 15.51 8.48 2.03
CA ARG A 33 15.94 7.23 1.39
C ARG A 33 16.40 6.19 2.41
N TYR A 34 15.81 5.01 2.37
CA TYR A 34 16.17 3.89 3.22
C TYR A 34 16.49 2.65 2.37
N GLU A 35 17.69 2.09 2.58
CA GLU A 35 18.13 0.85 1.98
C GLU A 35 18.00 -0.28 3.02
N HIS A 36 17.25 -1.30 2.68
CA HIS A 36 17.09 -2.47 3.55
C HIS A 36 18.31 -3.36 3.51
N VAL A 37 18.85 -3.69 4.68
CA VAL A 37 19.93 -4.68 4.82
C VAL A 37 19.32 -6.08 4.78
N GLY A 38 19.32 -6.73 3.64
CA GLY A 38 18.76 -8.06 3.45
C GLY A 38 18.51 -8.36 1.96
N PRO A 39 17.98 -9.54 1.65
CA PRO A 39 17.69 -9.90 0.26
C PRO A 39 16.57 -9.04 -0.33
N THR A 40 16.64 -8.82 -1.63
CA THR A 40 15.57 -8.15 -2.38
C THR A 40 14.29 -8.99 -2.36
N SER A 41 13.17 -8.31 -2.12
CA SER A 41 11.88 -8.99 -1.93
C SER A 41 10.70 -8.08 -2.26
N VAL A 42 9.57 -8.71 -2.49
CA VAL A 42 8.28 -8.06 -2.64
C VAL A 42 7.33 -8.66 -1.62
N THR A 43 6.64 -7.81 -0.85
CA THR A 43 5.68 -8.24 0.16
C THR A 43 4.30 -7.65 -0.17
N LEU A 44 3.31 -8.52 -0.37
CA LEU A 44 1.91 -8.12 -0.43
C LEU A 44 1.34 -8.12 0.99
N TYR A 45 0.79 -6.98 1.41
CA TYR A 45 -0.07 -6.89 2.59
C TYR A 45 -1.52 -6.93 2.14
N THR A 46 -2.31 -7.78 2.76
CA THR A 46 -3.76 -7.85 2.53
C THR A 46 -4.50 -7.70 3.84
N VAL A 47 -5.36 -6.70 3.91
CA VAL A 47 -6.23 -6.44 5.08
C VAL A 47 -7.51 -7.21 4.90
N LEU A 48 -7.84 -8.08 5.86
CA LEU A 48 -9.02 -8.95 5.85
C LEU A 48 -9.95 -8.61 7.01
N SER A 49 -11.23 -8.46 6.74
CA SER A 49 -12.24 -8.35 7.80
C SER A 49 -12.29 -9.63 8.63
N THR A 50 -12.13 -9.53 9.94
CA THR A 50 -12.23 -10.69 10.87
C THR A 50 -13.63 -11.30 10.86
N ARG A 51 -14.66 -10.48 10.65
CA ARG A 51 -16.07 -10.89 10.64
C ARG A 51 -16.48 -11.67 9.39
N SER A 52 -16.02 -11.23 8.21
CA SER A 52 -16.49 -11.77 6.92
C SER A 52 -15.41 -12.51 6.12
N GLY A 53 -14.14 -12.33 6.47
CA GLY A 53 -13.01 -12.80 5.68
C GLY A 53 -12.86 -12.09 4.32
N ALA A 54 -13.59 -11.00 4.09
CA ALA A 54 -13.49 -10.22 2.87
C ALA A 54 -12.22 -9.36 2.89
N GLY A 55 -11.58 -9.19 1.73
CA GLY A 55 -10.47 -8.26 1.57
C GLY A 55 -10.95 -6.81 1.59
N ALA A 56 -10.38 -6.00 2.46
CA ALA A 56 -10.71 -4.58 2.62
C ALA A 56 -9.69 -3.67 1.93
N HIS A 57 -8.39 -4.04 1.94
CA HIS A 57 -7.31 -3.25 1.37
C HIS A 57 -6.13 -4.14 0.95
N ALA A 58 -5.23 -3.60 0.11
CA ALA A 58 -3.95 -4.21 -0.21
C ALA A 58 -2.88 -3.15 -0.46
N GLY A 59 -1.66 -3.39 0.05
CA GLY A 59 -0.45 -2.60 -0.17
C GLY A 59 0.72 -3.47 -0.59
N LEU A 60 1.74 -2.89 -1.21
CA LEU A 60 2.91 -3.60 -1.74
C LEU A 60 4.20 -2.97 -1.22
N LEU A 61 4.93 -3.68 -0.34
CA LEU A 61 6.26 -3.27 0.09
C LEU A 61 7.29 -3.85 -0.88
N ILE A 62 8.21 -3.01 -1.33
CA ILE A 62 9.24 -3.37 -2.31
C ILE A 62 10.61 -3.08 -1.70
N ASN A 63 11.41 -4.13 -1.53
CA ASN A 63 12.81 -4.07 -1.14
C ASN A 63 13.69 -4.27 -2.39
N GLY A 64 14.11 -3.19 -3.02
CA GLY A 64 15.04 -3.16 -4.15
C GLY A 64 16.27 -2.32 -3.81
N SER A 65 16.68 -1.45 -4.71
CA SER A 65 17.73 -0.45 -4.52
C SER A 65 17.44 0.56 -3.40
N GLU A 66 16.19 0.65 -2.99
CA GLU A 66 15.68 1.26 -1.77
C GLU A 66 14.42 0.53 -1.32
N ARG A 67 13.91 0.82 -0.11
CA ARG A 67 12.63 0.29 0.34
C ARG A 67 11.54 1.34 0.22
N VAL A 68 10.50 1.00 -0.54
CA VAL A 68 9.29 1.82 -0.70
C VAL A 68 8.04 0.99 -0.40
N LEU A 69 6.98 1.67 0.03
CA LEU A 69 5.65 1.09 0.19
C LEU A 69 4.72 1.76 -0.83
N PHE A 70 4.16 0.97 -1.73
CA PHE A 70 3.06 1.37 -2.60
C PHE A 70 1.76 1.01 -1.91
N ASP A 71 1.03 2.02 -1.42
CA ASP A 71 -0.23 1.91 -0.65
C ASP A 71 -1.39 2.54 -1.42
N PRO A 72 -1.75 1.98 -2.60
CA PRO A 72 -2.66 2.63 -3.55
C PRO A 72 -4.04 2.84 -2.95
N ALA A 73 -4.52 4.08 -2.99
CA ALA A 73 -5.77 4.53 -2.38
C ALA A 73 -5.84 4.27 -0.86
N GLY A 74 -4.71 4.08 -0.19
CA GLY A 74 -4.59 3.89 1.24
C GLY A 74 -4.88 5.16 2.03
N THR A 75 -5.01 5.00 3.35
CA THR A 75 -5.25 6.11 4.28
C THR A 75 -4.18 6.22 5.36
N TRP A 76 -3.27 5.24 5.42
CA TRP A 76 -2.12 5.32 6.30
C TRP A 76 -1.14 6.41 5.83
N ARG A 77 -0.61 7.16 6.76
CA ARG A 77 0.39 8.21 6.52
C ARG A 77 1.22 8.47 7.76
N HIS A 78 2.44 8.92 7.57
CA HIS A 78 3.30 9.30 8.68
C HIS A 78 4.03 10.63 8.35
N PRO A 79 4.11 11.62 9.29
CA PRO A 79 4.68 12.96 9.02
C PRO A 79 6.15 12.94 8.55
N LYS A 80 6.89 11.88 8.87
CA LYS A 80 8.31 11.73 8.49
C LYS A 80 8.50 10.97 7.17
N LEU A 81 7.43 10.52 6.53
CA LEU A 81 7.49 9.79 5.27
C LEU A 81 7.02 10.69 4.13
N PRO A 82 7.91 11.09 3.22
CA PRO A 82 7.47 11.73 1.99
C PRO A 82 6.69 10.73 1.14
N GLU A 83 5.66 11.24 0.48
CA GLU A 83 4.77 10.47 -0.39
C GLU A 83 4.72 11.08 -1.78
N ARG A 84 4.71 10.22 -2.80
CA ARG A 84 4.42 10.58 -4.19
C ARG A 84 3.39 9.61 -4.76
N ASN A 85 2.16 10.09 -4.93
CA ASN A 85 1.08 9.32 -5.56
C ASN A 85 0.98 7.89 -5.00
N ASP A 86 0.65 7.76 -3.72
CA ASP A 86 0.52 6.49 -3.00
C ASP A 86 1.83 5.69 -2.83
N VAL A 87 2.99 6.23 -3.19
CA VAL A 87 4.30 5.65 -2.89
C VAL A 87 4.94 6.39 -1.72
N HIS A 88 5.13 5.68 -0.60
CA HIS A 88 5.80 6.18 0.59
C HIS A 88 7.28 5.80 0.56
N PHE A 89 8.15 6.77 0.87
CA PHE A 89 9.60 6.61 0.90
C PHE A 89 10.12 6.57 2.35
N GLY A 90 11.30 5.98 2.55
CA GLY A 90 11.90 5.92 3.88
C GLY A 90 11.31 4.86 4.79
N ILE A 91 10.84 3.76 4.22
CA ILE A 91 10.17 2.67 4.94
C ILE A 91 11.17 1.84 5.74
N THR A 92 11.55 2.32 6.92
CA THR A 92 12.36 1.58 7.90
C THR A 92 11.57 0.40 8.48
N PRO A 93 12.22 -0.57 9.19
CA PRO A 93 11.49 -1.63 9.90
C PRO A 93 10.40 -1.09 10.83
N LYS A 94 10.67 0.03 11.54
CA LYS A 94 9.69 0.67 12.41
C LYS A 94 8.47 1.22 11.65
N MET A 95 8.67 1.73 10.44
CA MET A 95 7.56 2.20 9.61
C MET A 95 6.73 1.04 9.06
N VAL A 96 7.36 -0.12 8.83
CA VAL A 96 6.63 -1.37 8.51
C VAL A 96 5.77 -1.80 9.70
N ASP A 97 6.32 -1.78 10.92
CA ASP A 97 5.56 -2.08 12.15
C ASP A 97 4.34 -1.15 12.28
N PHE A 98 4.53 0.16 12.05
CA PHE A 98 3.45 1.14 12.10
C PHE A 98 2.39 0.94 11.01
N TYR A 99 2.80 0.56 9.81
CA TYR A 99 1.87 0.23 8.74
C TYR A 99 1.00 -0.98 9.11
N ILE A 100 1.62 -2.01 9.64
CA ILE A 100 0.93 -3.23 10.09
C ILE A 100 -0.01 -2.91 11.25
N ASP A 101 0.49 -2.22 12.29
CA ASP A 101 -0.29 -1.80 13.47
C ASP A 101 -1.51 -0.94 13.09
N TYR A 102 -1.39 -0.07 12.10
CA TYR A 102 -2.51 0.73 11.61
C TYR A 102 -3.63 -0.12 11.00
N HIS A 103 -3.29 -1.23 10.36
CA HIS A 103 -4.23 -2.07 9.62
C HIS A 103 -4.70 -3.31 10.38
N ALA A 104 -3.88 -3.88 11.28
CA ALA A 104 -4.26 -4.98 12.15
C ALA A 104 -4.99 -4.42 13.38
N ARG A 105 -6.29 -4.69 13.50
CA ARG A 105 -7.19 -4.24 14.56
C ARG A 105 -8.20 -5.33 14.89
N GLU A 106 -8.99 -5.17 15.96
CA GLU A 106 -9.99 -6.16 16.36
C GLU A 106 -10.94 -6.60 15.23
N THR A 107 -11.23 -5.71 14.25
CA THR A 107 -12.08 -6.01 13.10
C THR A 107 -11.32 -6.35 11.82
N TYR A 108 -9.99 -6.25 11.83
CA TYR A 108 -9.15 -6.53 10.66
C TYR A 108 -7.87 -7.27 11.02
N ASP A 109 -7.55 -8.32 10.26
CA ASP A 109 -6.25 -8.96 10.25
C ASP A 109 -5.43 -8.51 9.05
N VAL A 110 -4.10 -8.56 9.18
CA VAL A 110 -3.17 -8.36 8.07
C VAL A 110 -2.55 -9.69 7.67
N VAL A 111 -2.68 -10.06 6.40
CA VAL A 111 -1.93 -11.17 5.80
C VAL A 111 -0.73 -10.59 5.07
N GLU A 112 0.46 -10.96 5.54
CA GLU A 112 1.75 -10.61 4.95
C GLU A 112 2.26 -11.79 4.12
N GLN A 113 2.54 -11.54 2.84
CA GLN A 113 3.05 -12.54 1.90
C GLN A 113 4.30 -12.02 1.24
N THR A 114 5.45 -12.64 1.53
CA THR A 114 6.76 -12.20 1.04
C THR A 114 7.36 -13.21 0.09
N ILE A 115 7.82 -12.74 -1.06
CA ILE A 115 8.59 -13.49 -2.04
C ILE A 115 9.96 -12.83 -2.27
N MET A 116 11.01 -13.64 -2.30
CA MET A 116 12.34 -13.19 -2.70
C MET A 116 12.40 -13.09 -4.21
N VAL A 117 12.98 -12.00 -4.71
CA VAL A 117 13.12 -11.73 -6.15
C VAL A 117 14.53 -11.25 -6.46
N SER A 118 14.91 -11.26 -7.75
CA SER A 118 16.19 -10.65 -8.13
C SER A 118 16.15 -9.11 -7.97
N PRO A 119 17.31 -8.45 -7.81
CA PRO A 119 17.37 -6.98 -7.74
C PRO A 119 16.70 -6.30 -8.94
N GLU A 120 16.86 -6.84 -10.13
CA GLU A 120 16.29 -6.31 -11.37
C GLU A 120 14.76 -6.36 -11.35
N VAL A 121 14.18 -7.46 -10.81
CA VAL A 121 12.73 -7.62 -10.68
C VAL A 121 12.19 -6.66 -9.62
N ALA A 122 12.86 -6.54 -8.47
CA ALA A 122 12.44 -5.59 -7.43
C ALA A 122 12.44 -4.15 -7.95
N ASP A 123 13.52 -3.74 -8.63
CA ASP A 123 13.64 -2.38 -9.17
C ASP A 123 12.68 -2.13 -10.34
N LEU A 124 12.35 -3.12 -11.15
CA LEU A 124 11.30 -3.03 -12.17
C LEU A 124 9.93 -2.74 -11.54
N ILE A 125 9.57 -3.50 -10.50
CA ILE A 125 8.30 -3.32 -9.78
C ILE A 125 8.27 -1.93 -9.12
N MET A 126 9.36 -1.52 -8.48
CA MET A 126 9.50 -0.21 -7.85
C MET A 126 9.34 0.93 -8.87
N ALA A 127 9.99 0.83 -10.02
CA ALA A 127 9.88 1.83 -11.07
C ALA A 127 8.45 1.96 -11.60
N ARG A 128 7.73 0.83 -11.76
CA ARG A 128 6.32 0.82 -12.18
C ARG A 128 5.41 1.43 -11.12
N ALA A 129 5.61 1.11 -9.83
CA ALA A 129 4.85 1.70 -8.73
C ALA A 129 5.04 3.23 -8.69
N LYS A 130 6.29 3.71 -8.77
CA LYS A 130 6.61 5.15 -8.80
C LYS A 130 6.03 5.89 -10.01
N ALA A 131 5.88 5.22 -11.14
CA ALA A 131 5.33 5.79 -12.37
C ALA A 131 3.80 5.66 -12.48
N TYR A 132 3.15 4.93 -11.56
CA TYR A 132 1.73 4.60 -11.69
C TYR A 132 0.81 5.83 -11.60
N GLY A 133 1.13 6.76 -10.72
CA GLY A 133 0.28 7.92 -10.44
C GLY A 133 -0.68 7.69 -9.27
N ALA A 134 -1.41 8.72 -8.89
CA ALA A 134 -2.37 8.66 -7.79
C ALA A 134 -3.55 7.73 -8.11
N VAL A 135 -3.97 6.93 -7.14
CA VAL A 135 -4.98 5.87 -7.32
C VAL A 135 -6.32 6.30 -6.71
N PRO A 136 -7.42 6.24 -7.48
CA PRO A 136 -8.76 6.51 -6.95
C PRO A 136 -9.15 5.51 -5.86
N LYS A 137 -10.02 5.93 -4.92
CA LYS A 137 -10.55 5.06 -3.86
C LYS A 137 -11.09 3.74 -4.41
N ALA A 138 -10.96 2.66 -3.64
CA ALA A 138 -11.34 1.29 -3.97
C ALA A 138 -10.58 0.66 -5.15
N ASN A 139 -9.48 1.26 -5.62
CA ASN A 139 -8.68 0.73 -6.73
C ASN A 139 -7.33 0.13 -6.28
N CYS A 140 -7.12 -0.11 -4.99
CA CYS A 140 -5.85 -0.59 -4.47
C CYS A 140 -5.34 -1.85 -5.19
N THR A 141 -6.16 -2.87 -5.29
CA THR A 141 -5.73 -4.16 -5.84
C THR A 141 -5.55 -4.14 -7.36
N ILE A 142 -6.41 -3.42 -8.08
CA ILE A 142 -6.24 -3.33 -9.54
C ILE A 142 -4.97 -2.54 -9.90
N ALA A 143 -4.58 -1.56 -9.08
CA ALA A 143 -3.32 -0.84 -9.24
C ALA A 143 -2.12 -1.79 -9.02
N ILE A 144 -2.13 -2.58 -7.93
CA ILE A 144 -1.11 -3.61 -7.67
C ILE A 144 -1.06 -4.63 -8.80
N SER A 145 -2.24 -5.12 -9.28
CA SER A 145 -2.29 -6.07 -10.40
C SER A 145 -1.58 -5.53 -11.63
N ARG A 146 -1.79 -4.25 -11.97
CA ARG A 146 -1.15 -3.61 -13.13
C ARG A 146 0.35 -3.39 -12.95
N VAL A 147 0.78 -3.06 -11.74
CA VAL A 147 2.22 -2.93 -11.41
C VAL A 147 2.93 -4.27 -11.60
N LEU A 148 2.28 -5.38 -11.24
CA LEU A 148 2.84 -6.74 -11.32
C LEU A 148 2.60 -7.44 -12.67
N GLU A 149 1.75 -6.90 -13.54
CA GLU A 149 1.40 -7.50 -14.83
C GLU A 149 2.64 -7.77 -15.70
N GLY A 150 2.86 -9.03 -16.10
CA GLY A 150 3.98 -9.46 -16.94
C GLY A 150 5.36 -9.25 -16.32
N VAL A 151 5.45 -9.10 -14.99
CA VAL A 151 6.73 -9.11 -14.27
C VAL A 151 7.20 -10.56 -14.15
N PRO A 152 8.50 -10.88 -14.43
CA PRO A 152 9.02 -12.22 -14.27
C PRO A 152 8.77 -12.81 -12.88
N GLY A 153 8.13 -13.99 -12.83
CA GLY A 153 7.74 -14.67 -11.60
C GLY A 153 6.37 -14.31 -11.03
N PHE A 154 5.64 -13.36 -11.66
CA PHE A 154 4.31 -12.91 -11.25
C PHE A 154 3.24 -13.12 -12.32
N GLU A 155 3.55 -13.86 -13.39
CA GLU A 155 2.73 -14.03 -14.58
C GLU A 155 1.39 -14.74 -14.29
N SER A 156 1.34 -15.56 -13.24
CA SER A 156 0.13 -16.29 -12.84
C SER A 156 -0.86 -15.46 -12.02
N LEU A 157 -0.47 -14.24 -11.60
CA LEU A 157 -1.33 -13.40 -10.77
C LEU A 157 -2.58 -12.93 -11.54
N PRO A 158 -3.75 -12.91 -10.88
CA PRO A 158 -4.98 -12.45 -11.51
C PRO A 158 -4.98 -10.92 -11.66
N MET A 159 -5.48 -10.44 -12.78
CA MET A 159 -5.93 -9.04 -12.89
C MET A 159 -7.25 -8.90 -12.13
N THR A 160 -7.25 -8.24 -10.97
CA THR A 160 -8.40 -8.24 -10.07
C THR A 160 -8.57 -6.95 -9.28
N TRP A 161 -9.82 -6.66 -8.91
CA TRP A 161 -10.19 -5.58 -8.00
C TRP A 161 -10.26 -6.03 -6.53
N PHE A 162 -10.21 -7.35 -6.29
CA PHE A 162 -10.49 -7.96 -4.99
C PHE A 162 -9.20 -8.32 -4.25
N PRO A 163 -8.90 -7.69 -3.08
CA PRO A 163 -7.69 -7.97 -2.32
C PRO A 163 -7.52 -9.45 -1.97
N LYS A 164 -8.59 -10.11 -1.53
CA LYS A 164 -8.54 -11.54 -1.19
C LYS A 164 -8.15 -12.42 -2.39
N ARG A 165 -8.66 -12.11 -3.58
CA ARG A 165 -8.31 -12.88 -4.79
C ARG A 165 -6.84 -12.69 -5.19
N MET A 166 -6.30 -11.47 -5.02
CA MET A 166 -4.88 -11.22 -5.22
C MET A 166 -4.04 -11.99 -4.20
N MET A 167 -4.44 -11.97 -2.92
CA MET A 167 -3.79 -12.70 -1.85
C MET A 167 -3.73 -14.21 -2.13
N GLU A 168 -4.85 -14.79 -2.57
CA GLU A 168 -4.91 -16.21 -2.95
C GLU A 168 -3.96 -16.53 -4.10
N GLY A 169 -3.97 -15.73 -5.18
CA GLY A 169 -3.03 -15.90 -6.29
C GLY A 169 -1.56 -15.69 -5.88
N PHE A 170 -1.30 -14.76 -4.96
CA PHE A 170 0.05 -14.52 -4.46
C PHE A 170 0.58 -15.69 -3.61
N ALA A 171 -0.30 -16.36 -2.85
CA ALA A 171 0.03 -17.55 -2.06
C ALA A 171 0.49 -18.73 -2.94
N ASP A 172 0.01 -18.80 -4.19
CA ASP A 172 0.35 -19.87 -5.14
C ASP A 172 1.71 -19.64 -5.83
N LEU A 173 2.35 -18.47 -5.64
CA LEU A 173 3.67 -18.21 -6.22
C LEU A 173 4.75 -19.05 -5.53
N PRO A 174 5.70 -19.64 -6.26
CA PRO A 174 6.76 -20.46 -5.69
C PRO A 174 7.63 -19.69 -4.69
N GLY A 175 7.79 -20.23 -3.48
CA GLY A 175 8.68 -19.66 -2.47
C GLY A 175 8.08 -18.52 -1.63
N VAL A 176 6.80 -18.22 -1.78
CA VAL A 176 6.11 -17.25 -0.93
C VAL A 176 6.06 -17.74 0.51
N GLN A 177 6.40 -16.85 1.43
CA GLN A 177 6.21 -17.03 2.87
C GLN A 177 5.00 -16.21 3.31
N THR A 178 4.07 -16.84 4.00
CA THR A 178 2.83 -16.20 4.45
C THR A 178 2.78 -16.17 5.98
N ARG A 179 2.44 -14.99 6.52
CA ARG A 179 2.17 -14.77 7.95
C ARG A 179 0.85 -14.01 8.09
N ARG A 180 0.01 -14.45 9.05
CA ARG A 180 -1.19 -13.68 9.46
C ARG A 180 -0.89 -12.96 10.76
N ILE A 181 -1.25 -11.71 10.82
CA ILE A 181 -1.06 -10.83 11.97
C ILE A 181 -2.45 -10.42 12.44
N THR A 182 -2.72 -10.68 13.70
CA THR A 182 -3.96 -10.33 14.41
C THR A 182 -3.62 -9.33 15.51
N ASP A 183 -4.54 -8.43 15.81
CA ASP A 183 -4.42 -7.47 16.90
C ASP A 183 -5.78 -7.28 17.57
N ASP A 184 -5.78 -7.15 18.89
CA ASP A 184 -7.00 -6.93 19.68
C ASP A 184 -7.24 -5.43 20.00
N ASP A 185 -6.42 -4.54 19.45
CA ASP A 185 -6.56 -3.11 19.63
C ASP A 185 -7.80 -2.58 18.91
N ALA A 186 -8.45 -1.58 19.52
CA ALA A 186 -9.67 -0.98 18.99
C ALA A 186 -9.47 -0.29 17.62
N ASP A 187 -10.55 -0.20 16.83
CA ASP A 187 -10.59 0.41 15.48
C ASP A 187 -10.46 1.94 15.51
N GLU A 188 -9.45 2.48 16.19
CA GLU A 188 -9.19 3.92 16.27
C GLU A 188 -8.04 4.37 15.38
N ASN A 189 -8.13 4.10 14.08
CA ASN A 189 -7.03 4.38 13.12
C ASN A 189 -6.53 5.83 13.17
N HIS A 190 -7.40 6.82 13.43
CA HIS A 190 -6.95 8.21 13.57
C HIS A 190 -6.10 8.42 14.83
N GLY A 191 -6.48 7.82 15.96
CA GLY A 191 -5.70 7.85 17.21
C GLY A 191 -4.33 7.19 17.03
N VAL A 192 -4.29 6.06 16.33
CA VAL A 192 -3.06 5.34 15.99
C VAL A 192 -2.08 6.23 15.21
N LEU A 193 -2.55 6.94 14.17
CA LEU A 193 -1.69 7.87 13.41
C LEU A 193 -1.08 8.97 14.30
N LEU A 194 -1.85 9.50 15.27
CA LEU A 194 -1.34 10.51 16.20
C LEU A 194 -0.28 9.93 17.15
N VAL A 195 -0.50 8.73 17.67
CA VAL A 195 0.46 8.03 18.54
C VAL A 195 1.75 7.73 17.78
N GLN A 196 1.65 7.17 16.57
CA GLN A 196 2.79 6.86 15.72
C GLN A 196 3.59 8.13 15.38
N ALA A 197 2.92 9.24 15.04
CA ALA A 197 3.56 10.50 14.73
C ALA A 197 4.34 11.09 15.92
N GLY A 198 3.90 10.83 17.15
CA GLY A 198 4.50 11.29 18.39
C GLY A 198 5.56 10.33 18.97
N ASP A 199 5.85 9.19 18.35
CA ASP A 199 6.77 8.18 18.88
C ASP A 199 8.19 8.73 19.08
N ALA A 200 8.63 8.76 20.33
CA ALA A 200 9.94 9.30 20.72
C ALA A 200 11.13 8.53 20.11
N ARG A 201 10.93 7.27 19.71
CA ARG A 201 11.97 6.42 19.10
C ARG A 201 12.30 6.85 17.65
N LEU A 202 11.54 7.76 17.10
CA LEU A 202 11.77 8.36 15.78
C LEU A 202 12.56 9.68 15.80
N ARG A 203 12.98 10.11 17.01
CA ARG A 203 13.76 11.35 17.19
C ARG A 203 15.25 11.11 17.01
#